data_82e297d850bfa1279fefa489bcc86e9b
#
_entry.id   82e297d850bfa1279fefa489bcc86e9b
#
_cell.length_a   1.000
_cell.length_b   1.000
_cell.length_c   1.000
_cell.angle_alpha   90.00
_cell.angle_beta   90.00
_cell.angle_gamma   90.00
#
_symmetry.space_group_name_H-M   'P 1'
#
loop_
_entity.id
_entity.type
_entity.pdbx_description
1 polymer ?
#
loop_
_entity_poly.entity_id
_entity_poly.type
_entity_poly.pdbx_seq_one_letter_code
_entity_poly.pdbx_strand_id
1 'polypeptide(L)'
;MIKRILMATDGSKTSDRALKVAIEMAKKMGAKLALVGVIDNRLYVGKTMRASDSPTRIAESVEDYLMQVAGAYLADASRQCGLSRIEPEIVIRTGHPAEEILKEARRSKADLLVMGSHGKSGIGSVMGSVTFAVLHGESRVPILVVKK
;
A
#
# COMPACT_ATOMS: atom_id res chain seq x y z
N MET A 1 -18.61 -12.11 -7.64
CA MET A 1 -18.15 -12.64 -6.34
C MET A 1 -16.73 -12.19 -6.07
N ILE A 2 -16.44 -11.80 -4.85
CA ILE A 2 -15.10 -11.35 -4.46
C ILE A 2 -14.28 -12.57 -4.06
N LYS A 3 -13.27 -12.90 -4.87
CA LYS A 3 -12.36 -14.04 -4.65
C LYS A 3 -10.93 -13.57 -4.32
N ARG A 4 -10.58 -12.34 -4.67
CA ARG A 4 -9.27 -11.76 -4.42
C ARG A 4 -9.39 -10.32 -3.98
N ILE A 5 -8.86 -10.04 -2.81
CA ILE A 5 -8.81 -8.69 -2.20
C ILE A 5 -7.37 -8.22 -2.25
N LEU A 6 -7.15 -7.01 -2.77
CA LEU A 6 -5.89 -6.31 -2.66
C LEU A 6 -6.03 -5.23 -1.59
N MET A 7 -5.15 -5.25 -0.61
CA MET A 7 -5.08 -4.25 0.45
C MET A 7 -3.84 -3.39 0.27
N ALA A 8 -4.02 -2.09 0.06
CA ALA A 8 -2.92 -1.14 0.03
C ALA A 8 -2.64 -0.60 1.44
N THR A 9 -1.40 -0.74 1.89
CA THR A 9 -0.99 -0.30 3.23
C THR A 9 0.29 0.54 3.18
N ASP A 10 0.38 1.52 4.04
CA ASP A 10 1.58 2.32 4.28
C ASP A 10 2.08 2.23 5.74
N GLY A 11 1.49 1.32 6.51
CA GLY A 11 1.82 1.12 7.92
C GLY A 11 1.21 2.15 8.88
N SER A 12 0.32 3.04 8.40
CA SER A 12 -0.37 4.02 9.24
C SER A 12 -1.48 3.38 10.09
N LYS A 13 -1.94 4.08 11.12
CA LYS A 13 -3.05 3.63 11.97
C LYS A 13 -4.36 3.45 11.18
N THR A 14 -4.63 4.33 10.22
CA THR A 14 -5.81 4.22 9.37
C THR A 14 -5.70 3.01 8.44
N SER A 15 -4.50 2.74 7.95
CA SER A 15 -4.19 1.54 7.18
C SER A 15 -4.40 0.26 7.99
N ASP A 16 -4.04 0.26 9.27
CA ASP A 16 -4.29 -0.88 10.17
C ASP A 16 -5.78 -1.15 10.36
N ARG A 17 -6.60 -0.11 10.45
CA ARG A 17 -8.06 -0.28 10.49
C ARG A 17 -8.59 -0.89 9.20
N ALA A 18 -8.10 -0.42 8.06
CA ALA A 18 -8.47 -0.96 6.77
C ALA A 18 -8.03 -2.42 6.62
N LEU A 19 -6.85 -2.77 7.16
CA LEU A 19 -6.36 -4.14 7.18
C LEU A 19 -7.29 -5.08 7.96
N LYS A 20 -7.78 -4.65 9.12
CA LYS A 20 -8.74 -5.44 9.92
C LYS A 20 -10.01 -5.72 9.13
N VAL A 21 -10.53 -4.73 8.42
CA VAL A 21 -11.70 -4.88 7.55
C VAL A 21 -11.41 -5.85 6.40
N ALA A 22 -10.25 -5.72 5.75
CA ALA A 22 -9.85 -6.60 4.66
C ALA A 22 -9.70 -8.06 5.13
N ILE A 23 -9.11 -8.29 6.30
CA ILE A 23 -8.97 -9.62 6.91
C ILE A 23 -10.35 -10.22 7.20
N GLU A 24 -11.24 -9.46 7.81
CA GLU A 24 -12.60 -9.92 8.11
C GLU A 24 -13.37 -10.29 6.85
N MET A 25 -13.29 -9.45 5.83
CA MET A 25 -13.93 -9.71 4.53
C MET A 25 -13.34 -10.96 3.85
N ALA A 26 -12.01 -11.06 3.80
CA ALA A 26 -11.34 -12.22 3.23
C ALA A 26 -11.77 -13.53 3.92
N LYS A 27 -11.83 -13.51 5.24
CA LYS A 27 -12.27 -14.67 6.03
C LYS A 27 -13.72 -15.04 5.76
N LYS A 28 -14.62 -14.06 5.76
CA LYS A 28 -16.06 -14.30 5.54
C LYS A 28 -16.38 -14.77 4.12
N MET A 29 -15.64 -14.25 3.15
CA MET A 29 -15.87 -14.56 1.72
C MET A 29 -15.04 -15.74 1.20
N GLY A 30 -14.08 -16.24 2.00
CA GLY A 30 -13.12 -17.23 1.52
C GLY A 30 -12.23 -16.68 0.41
N ALA A 31 -11.95 -15.37 0.43
CA ALA A 31 -11.16 -14.70 -0.58
C ALA A 31 -9.65 -14.74 -0.24
N LYS A 32 -8.83 -14.79 -1.27
CA LYS A 32 -7.37 -14.57 -1.12
C LYS A 32 -7.10 -13.11 -0.80
N LEU A 33 -6.12 -12.85 0.05
CA LEU A 33 -5.70 -11.51 0.43
C LEU A 33 -4.27 -11.27 -0.06
N ALA A 34 -4.07 -10.16 -0.74
CA ALA A 34 -2.74 -9.64 -1.09
C ALA A 34 -2.54 -8.28 -0.42
N LEU A 35 -1.33 -8.04 0.08
CA LEU A 35 -0.93 -6.76 0.67
C LEU A 35 0.08 -6.09 -0.26
N VAL A 36 -0.15 -4.84 -0.61
CA VAL A 36 0.78 -4.05 -1.39
C VAL A 36 1.26 -2.83 -0.61
N GLY A 37 2.58 -2.69 -0.54
CA GLY A 37 3.25 -1.48 -0.10
C GLY A 37 3.96 -0.84 -1.28
N VAL A 38 3.92 0.49 -1.37
CA VAL A 38 4.58 1.23 -2.44
C VAL A 38 5.64 2.15 -1.87
N ILE A 39 6.85 2.02 -2.38
CA ILE A 39 7.94 2.94 -2.11
C ILE A 39 7.79 4.11 -3.09
N ASP A 40 7.54 5.31 -2.53
CA ASP A 40 7.40 6.52 -3.32
C ASP A 40 8.77 7.01 -3.79
N ASN A 41 9.09 6.77 -5.05
CA ASN A 41 10.37 7.16 -5.62
C ASN A 41 10.55 8.68 -5.77
N ARG A 42 9.48 9.46 -5.67
CA ARG A 42 9.55 10.93 -5.67
C ARG A 42 10.27 11.48 -4.44
N LEU A 43 10.36 10.67 -3.37
CA LEU A 43 11.05 11.09 -2.13
C LEU A 43 12.56 11.27 -2.33
N TYR A 44 13.15 10.64 -3.34
CA TYR A 44 14.59 10.68 -3.56
C TYR A 44 15.02 10.97 -5.00
N VAL A 45 14.14 10.86 -5.96
CA VAL A 45 14.43 11.21 -7.37
C VAL A 45 14.41 12.73 -7.53
N GLY A 46 15.46 13.29 -8.16
CA GLY A 46 15.57 14.71 -8.45
C GLY A 46 15.98 15.60 -7.28
N LYS A 47 16.41 15.05 -6.14
CA LYS A 47 17.00 15.85 -5.06
C LYS A 47 18.36 16.42 -5.49
N THR A 48 18.56 17.71 -5.19
CA THR A 48 19.84 18.38 -5.45
C THR A 48 20.93 17.75 -4.58
N MET A 49 22.03 17.37 -5.20
CA MET A 49 23.12 16.67 -4.55
C MET A 49 24.39 17.52 -4.56
N ARG A 50 25.25 17.33 -3.57
CA ARG A 50 26.58 17.90 -3.58
C ARG A 50 27.46 17.24 -4.65
N ALA A 51 28.37 17.98 -5.24
CA ALA A 51 29.26 17.47 -6.29
C ALA A 51 30.12 16.27 -5.86
N SER A 52 30.34 16.09 -4.55
CA SER A 52 31.08 14.97 -3.98
C SER A 52 30.28 13.68 -3.83
N ASP A 53 28.95 13.77 -4.00
CA ASP A 53 28.07 12.62 -3.77
C ASP A 53 27.73 11.96 -5.10
N SER A 54 27.84 10.64 -5.16
CA SER A 54 27.36 9.87 -6.31
C SER A 54 25.84 9.82 -6.29
N PRO A 55 25.13 10.34 -7.31
CA PRO A 55 23.68 10.27 -7.38
C PRO A 55 23.14 8.85 -7.22
N THR A 56 23.79 7.87 -7.85
CA THR A 56 23.40 6.47 -7.78
C THR A 56 23.50 5.91 -6.37
N ARG A 57 24.60 6.24 -5.67
CA ARG A 57 24.86 5.71 -4.33
C ARG A 57 23.85 6.21 -3.29
N ILE A 58 23.43 7.48 -3.37
CA ILE A 58 22.44 8.04 -2.46
C ILE A 58 21.05 7.50 -2.77
N ALA A 59 20.67 7.38 -4.04
CA ALA A 59 19.40 6.80 -4.45
C ALA A 59 19.27 5.35 -3.95
N GLU A 60 20.32 4.53 -4.10
CA GLU A 60 20.36 3.17 -3.59
C GLU A 60 20.21 3.11 -2.06
N SER A 61 20.92 3.97 -1.32
CA SER A 61 20.84 4.02 0.15
C SER A 61 19.46 4.41 0.67
N VAL A 62 18.81 5.39 0.03
CA VAL A 62 17.43 5.79 0.37
C VAL A 62 16.43 4.70 0.01
N GLU A 63 16.58 4.08 -1.15
CA GLU A 63 15.73 2.97 -1.58
C GLU A 63 15.85 1.79 -0.62
N ASP A 64 17.06 1.41 -0.21
CA ASP A 64 17.30 0.34 0.77
C ASP A 64 16.62 0.64 2.11
N TYR A 65 16.71 1.86 2.59
CA TYR A 65 16.03 2.30 3.81
C TYR A 65 14.51 2.18 3.68
N LEU A 66 13.95 2.70 2.59
CA LEU A 66 12.50 2.64 2.35
C LEU A 66 12.02 1.21 2.16
N MET A 67 12.85 0.34 1.55
CA MET A 67 12.56 -1.09 1.43
C MET A 67 12.50 -1.77 2.80
N GLN A 68 13.41 -1.45 3.72
CA GLN A 68 13.38 -1.95 5.09
C GLN A 68 12.13 -1.48 5.83
N VAL A 69 11.75 -0.22 5.69
CA VAL A 69 10.53 0.33 6.30
C VAL A 69 9.29 -0.39 5.77
N ALA A 70 9.18 -0.54 4.46
CA ALA A 70 8.07 -1.26 3.84
C ALA A 70 8.03 -2.74 4.27
N GLY A 71 9.17 -3.40 4.29
CA GLY A 71 9.30 -4.77 4.79
C GLY A 71 8.80 -4.91 6.22
N ALA A 72 9.12 -3.95 7.08
CA ALA A 72 8.70 -3.98 8.48
C ALA A 72 7.18 -3.85 8.66
N TYR A 73 6.54 -2.86 8.04
CA TYR A 73 5.09 -2.72 8.19
C TYR A 73 4.30 -3.81 7.46
N LEU A 74 4.82 -4.36 6.36
CA LEU A 74 4.20 -5.49 5.68
C LEU A 74 4.34 -6.78 6.49
N ALA A 75 5.48 -7.01 7.15
CA ALA A 75 5.65 -8.12 8.07
C ALA A 75 4.68 -8.05 9.25
N ASP A 76 4.47 -6.86 9.80
CA ASP A 76 3.50 -6.64 10.85
C ASP A 76 2.07 -6.90 10.38
N ALA A 77 1.71 -6.41 9.21
CA ALA A 77 0.41 -6.67 8.60
C ALA A 77 0.20 -8.18 8.31
N SER A 78 1.23 -8.86 7.81
CA SER A 78 1.20 -10.31 7.59
C SER A 78 0.98 -11.09 8.90
N ARG A 79 1.60 -10.66 9.98
CA ARG A 79 1.41 -11.25 11.30
C ARG A 79 -0.03 -11.11 11.78
N GLN A 80 -0.64 -9.94 11.57
CA GLN A 80 -2.06 -9.72 11.88
C GLN A 80 -2.97 -10.65 11.07
N CYS A 81 -2.67 -10.86 9.79
CA CYS A 81 -3.37 -11.84 8.94
C CYS A 81 -3.26 -13.26 9.51
N GLY A 82 -2.08 -13.64 9.95
CA GLY A 82 -1.79 -14.96 10.54
C GLY A 82 -2.63 -15.27 11.77
N LEU A 83 -2.92 -14.26 12.60
CA LEU A 83 -3.82 -14.42 13.77
C LEU A 83 -5.24 -14.82 13.35
N SER A 84 -5.65 -14.50 12.14
CA SER A 84 -6.93 -14.91 11.55
C SER A 84 -6.81 -16.11 10.62
N ARG A 85 -5.65 -16.78 10.61
CA ARG A 85 -5.33 -17.94 9.76
C ARG A 85 -5.41 -17.62 8.27
N ILE A 86 -5.02 -16.39 7.91
CA ILE A 86 -4.89 -15.95 6.53
C ILE A 86 -3.40 -15.78 6.24
N GLU A 87 -2.95 -16.40 5.15
CA GLU A 87 -1.60 -16.22 4.61
C GLU A 87 -1.69 -15.26 3.42
N PRO A 88 -1.28 -13.98 3.58
CA PRO A 88 -1.38 -13.01 2.50
C PRO A 88 -0.23 -13.14 1.50
N GLU A 89 -0.49 -12.80 0.26
CA GLU A 89 0.55 -12.49 -0.70
C GLU A 89 1.13 -11.10 -0.37
N ILE A 90 2.46 -10.97 -0.35
CA ILE A 90 3.13 -9.69 -0.07
C ILE A 90 3.74 -9.14 -1.35
N VAL A 91 3.44 -7.90 -1.66
CA VAL A 91 3.93 -7.21 -2.86
C VAL A 91 4.51 -5.86 -2.46
N ILE A 92 5.74 -5.58 -2.90
CA ILE A 92 6.37 -4.26 -2.77
C ILE A 92 6.61 -3.73 -4.18
N ARG A 93 6.13 -2.51 -4.43
CA ARG A 93 6.34 -1.79 -5.68
C ARG A 93 7.06 -0.47 -5.41
N THR A 94 7.77 0.03 -6.41
CA THR A 94 8.43 1.34 -6.36
C THR A 94 7.87 2.20 -7.48
N GLY A 95 7.49 3.42 -7.16
CA GLY A 95 6.95 4.35 -8.15
C GLY A 95 6.01 5.38 -7.53
N HIS A 96 5.10 5.90 -8.33
CA HIS A 96 4.04 6.78 -7.86
C HIS A 96 2.97 5.93 -7.14
N PRO A 97 2.70 6.17 -5.85
CA PRO A 97 1.86 5.26 -5.05
C PRO A 97 0.52 4.92 -5.68
N ALA A 98 -0.26 5.93 -6.08
CA ALA A 98 -1.59 5.70 -6.65
C ALA A 98 -1.53 4.87 -7.94
N GLU A 99 -0.59 5.18 -8.82
CA GLU A 99 -0.41 4.45 -10.08
C GLU A 99 -0.01 2.99 -9.85
N GLU A 100 0.93 2.77 -8.95
CA GLU A 100 1.42 1.42 -8.65
C GLU A 100 0.36 0.56 -7.96
N ILE A 101 -0.46 1.15 -7.09
CA ILE A 101 -1.61 0.46 -6.48
C ILE A 101 -2.61 0.03 -7.56
N LEU A 102 -2.97 0.94 -8.47
CA LEU A 102 -3.91 0.63 -9.56
C LEU A 102 -3.34 -0.39 -10.55
N LYS A 103 -2.04 -0.30 -10.87
CA LYS A 103 -1.36 -1.30 -11.69
C LYS A 103 -1.39 -2.67 -11.01
N GLU A 104 -1.13 -2.74 -9.72
CA GLU A 104 -1.15 -4.00 -8.99
C GLU A 104 -2.56 -4.58 -8.91
N ALA A 105 -3.58 -3.76 -8.71
CA ALA A 105 -4.97 -4.20 -8.73
C ALA A 105 -5.34 -4.87 -10.07
N ARG A 106 -4.89 -4.31 -11.18
CA ARG A 106 -5.08 -4.92 -12.52
C ARG A 106 -4.26 -6.18 -12.70
N ARG A 107 -2.96 -6.14 -12.34
CA ARG A 107 -2.02 -7.25 -12.51
C ARG A 107 -2.45 -8.49 -11.72
N SER A 108 -2.87 -8.27 -10.48
CA SER A 108 -3.34 -9.34 -9.60
C SER A 108 -4.77 -9.81 -9.89
N LYS A 109 -5.47 -9.12 -10.79
CA LYS A 109 -6.90 -9.37 -11.06
C LYS A 109 -7.73 -9.28 -9.78
N ALA A 110 -7.48 -8.26 -8.96
CA ALA A 110 -8.22 -8.04 -7.73
C ALA A 110 -9.69 -7.75 -8.03
N ASP A 111 -10.57 -8.35 -7.25
CA ASP A 111 -12.01 -8.10 -7.31
C ASP A 111 -12.42 -6.92 -6.42
N LEU A 112 -11.57 -6.58 -5.44
CA LEU A 112 -11.77 -5.48 -4.51
C LEU A 112 -10.42 -4.92 -4.09
N LEU A 113 -10.30 -3.59 -4.11
CA LEU A 113 -9.19 -2.85 -3.51
C LEU A 113 -9.66 -2.25 -2.19
N VAL A 114 -8.92 -2.49 -1.11
CA VAL A 114 -9.19 -1.92 0.22
C VAL A 114 -8.05 -0.99 0.61
N MET A 115 -8.37 0.18 1.12
CA MET A 115 -7.37 1.13 1.60
C MET A 115 -7.95 2.05 2.68
N GLY A 116 -7.07 2.65 3.47
CA GLY A 116 -7.46 3.67 4.45
C GLY A 116 -7.74 5.01 3.76
N SER A 117 -8.55 5.85 4.41
CA SER A 117 -8.85 7.19 3.90
C SER A 117 -7.69 8.17 4.04
N HIS A 118 -6.73 7.88 4.93
CA HIS A 118 -5.58 8.73 5.24
C HIS A 118 -4.32 7.87 5.33
N GLY A 119 -3.19 8.43 4.88
CA GLY A 119 -1.87 7.84 5.09
C GLY A 119 -1.17 8.44 6.31
N LYS A 120 0.15 8.25 6.38
CA LYS A 120 1.01 8.77 7.47
C LYS A 120 0.98 10.29 7.59
N SER A 121 0.78 11.00 6.48
CA SER A 121 0.72 12.46 6.43
C SER A 121 -0.71 13.02 6.52
N GLY A 122 -1.71 12.16 6.73
CA GLY A 122 -3.11 12.57 6.80
C GLY A 122 -3.42 13.42 8.02
N ILE A 123 -3.92 14.63 7.79
CA ILE A 123 -4.28 15.59 8.85
C ILE A 123 -5.79 15.80 8.83
N GLY A 124 -6.43 15.61 9.98
CA GLY A 124 -7.84 15.89 10.19
C GLY A 124 -8.78 14.98 9.42
N SER A 125 -9.89 15.53 8.92
CA SER A 125 -10.95 14.81 8.19
C SER A 125 -10.74 14.77 6.68
N VAL A 126 -9.68 15.39 6.18
CA VAL A 126 -9.37 15.47 4.75
C VAL A 126 -8.83 14.13 4.26
N MET A 127 -9.37 13.66 3.13
CA MET A 127 -8.90 12.44 2.47
C MET A 127 -7.44 12.56 2.07
N GLY A 128 -6.65 11.50 2.29
CA GLY A 128 -5.23 11.45 1.90
C GLY A 128 -5.04 11.58 0.39
N SER A 129 -3.90 12.14 -0.01
CA SER A 129 -3.58 12.38 -1.42
C SER A 129 -3.53 11.11 -2.27
N VAL A 130 -3.01 10.02 -1.71
CA VAL A 130 -2.94 8.73 -2.41
C VAL A 130 -4.35 8.17 -2.62
N THR A 131 -5.18 8.17 -1.59
CA THR A 131 -6.57 7.70 -1.67
C THR A 131 -7.37 8.51 -2.68
N PHE A 132 -7.22 9.83 -2.64
CA PHE A 132 -7.85 10.72 -3.62
C PHE A 132 -7.42 10.37 -5.05
N ALA A 133 -6.11 10.23 -5.29
CA ALA A 133 -5.58 9.91 -6.61
C ALA A 133 -6.02 8.52 -7.11
N VAL A 134 -6.10 7.53 -6.22
CA VAL A 134 -6.62 6.19 -6.56
C VAL A 134 -8.09 6.24 -6.97
N LEU A 135 -8.92 6.99 -6.24
CA LEU A 135 -10.35 7.12 -6.56
C LEU A 135 -10.60 7.86 -7.86
N HIS A 136 -9.72 8.77 -8.26
CA HIS A 136 -9.81 9.51 -9.53
C HIS A 136 -9.05 8.82 -10.67
N GLY A 137 -8.30 7.76 -10.39
CA GLY A 137 -7.59 6.99 -11.40
C GLY A 137 -8.50 6.08 -12.21
N GLU A 138 -8.04 5.71 -13.38
CA GLU A 138 -8.77 4.77 -14.24
C GLU A 138 -8.67 3.35 -13.69
N SER A 139 -9.74 2.89 -13.08
CA SER A 139 -9.86 1.51 -12.61
C SER A 139 -11.30 1.03 -12.64
N ARG A 140 -11.48 -0.23 -13.01
CA ARG A 140 -12.77 -0.92 -12.91
C ARG A 140 -12.92 -1.73 -11.62
N VAL A 141 -11.85 -1.78 -10.82
CA VAL A 141 -11.87 -2.51 -9.56
C VAL A 141 -12.66 -1.70 -8.53
N PRO A 142 -13.67 -2.28 -7.88
CA PRO A 142 -14.34 -1.64 -6.75
C PRO A 142 -13.34 -1.27 -5.65
N ILE A 143 -13.54 -0.12 -5.04
CA ILE A 143 -12.64 0.40 -4.01
C ILE A 143 -13.41 0.62 -2.71
N LEU A 144 -12.94 -0.01 -1.65
CA LEU A 144 -13.45 0.21 -0.31
C LEU A 144 -12.47 1.10 0.46
N VAL A 145 -12.93 2.28 0.82
CA VAL A 145 -12.16 3.23 1.63
C VAL A 145 -12.62 3.17 3.08
N VAL A 146 -11.70 2.82 3.97
CA VAL A 146 -11.99 2.72 5.40
C VAL A 146 -11.57 4.02 6.08
N LYS A 147 -12.54 4.71 6.65
CA LYS A 147 -12.31 5.97 7.39
C LYS A 147 -11.71 5.73 8.77
N LYS A 148 -11.17 6.80 9.34
CA LYS A 148 -10.69 6.80 10.73
C LYS A 148 -11.76 6.30 11.71
#